data_4076163e54c845a2aab40095ce9a80a1
#
_entry.id   4076163e54c845a2aab40095ce9a80a1
#
_cell.length_a   1.000
_cell.length_b   1.000
_cell.length_c   1.000
_cell.angle_alpha   90.00
_cell.angle_beta   90.00
_cell.angle_gamma   90.00
#
_symmetry.space_group_name_H-M   'P 1'
#
loop_
_entity.id
_entity.type
_entity.pdbx_description
1 polymer ?
#
loop_
_entity_poly.entity_id
_entity_poly.type
_entity_poly.pdbx_seq_one_letter_code
_entity_poly.pdbx_strand_id
1 'polypeptide(L)'
;MKAFGVARIGRDVEVRFTAQGEAVASLSLAFSYGRKGQDGKQPTQWVDAALWGKRAEALAPYLAKGHQIGVTLEDVHIETYTGKNGEGHKLVARVLDVQLIGGQAAVAASAATARPAPIAEAAQPALAGSGFDDMDDDIPF
;
A
#
# COMPACT_ATOMS: atom_id res chain seq x y z
N MET A 1 19.07 -9.51 14.93
CA MET A 1 18.56 -10.46 13.91
C MET A 1 17.87 -9.64 12.84
N LYS A 2 18.06 -9.97 11.56
CA LYS A 2 17.34 -9.31 10.44
C LYS A 2 16.26 -10.24 9.93
N ALA A 3 15.12 -9.70 9.59
CA ALA A 3 14.01 -10.44 9.01
C ALA A 3 13.44 -9.66 7.82
N PHE A 4 13.03 -10.39 6.80
CA PHE A 4 12.37 -9.83 5.62
C PHE A 4 11.05 -10.56 5.39
N GLY A 5 10.04 -9.83 5.03
CA GLY A 5 8.75 -10.45 4.73
C GLY A 5 7.70 -9.46 4.27
N VAL A 6 6.58 -10.01 3.84
CA VAL A 6 5.38 -9.24 3.50
C VAL A 6 4.46 -9.22 4.71
N ALA A 7 4.09 -8.04 5.13
CA ALA A 7 3.20 -7.82 6.25
C ALA A 7 2.00 -6.96 5.84
N ARG A 8 0.95 -7.06 6.63
CA ARG A 8 -0.21 -6.17 6.53
C ARG A 8 -0.21 -5.19 7.69
N ILE A 9 -0.49 -3.94 7.42
CA ILE A 9 -0.59 -2.90 8.46
C ILE A 9 -1.89 -3.10 9.22
N GLY A 10 -1.80 -3.34 10.52
CA GLY A 10 -2.94 -3.68 11.37
C GLY A 10 -3.67 -2.47 11.95
N ARG A 11 -2.99 -1.35 12.09
CA ARG A 11 -3.56 -0.07 12.54
C ARG A 11 -2.87 1.09 11.83
N ASP A 12 -3.51 2.23 11.83
CA ASP A 12 -2.94 3.44 11.22
C ASP A 12 -1.61 3.80 11.87
N VAL A 13 -0.71 4.28 11.05
CA VAL A 13 0.65 4.62 11.45
C VAL A 13 0.62 5.89 12.30
N GLU A 14 1.24 5.83 13.45
CA GLU A 14 1.36 6.95 14.35
C GLU A 14 2.78 7.53 14.26
N VAL A 15 2.87 8.77 13.79
CA VAL A 15 4.14 9.49 13.71
C VAL A 15 4.31 10.33 14.96
N ARG A 16 5.45 10.17 15.62
CA ARG A 16 5.87 10.96 16.78
C ARG A 16 7.22 11.59 16.50
N PHE A 17 7.48 12.70 17.13
CA PHE A 17 8.77 13.37 17.08
C PHE A 17 9.48 13.20 18.42
N THR A 18 10.74 12.83 18.36
CA THR A 18 11.59 12.74 19.56
C THR A 18 11.99 14.14 20.02
N ALA A 19 12.53 14.23 21.24
CA ALA A 19 13.06 15.48 21.79
C ALA A 19 14.17 16.09 20.91
N GLN A 20 14.79 15.28 20.05
CA GLN A 20 15.83 15.71 19.11
C GLN A 20 15.25 16.13 17.76
N GLY A 21 13.92 16.08 17.59
CA GLY A 21 13.24 16.45 16.34
C GLY A 21 13.24 15.36 15.27
N GLU A 22 13.60 14.14 15.62
CA GLU A 22 13.60 13.01 14.69
C GLU A 22 12.21 12.37 14.64
N ALA A 23 11.70 12.16 13.44
CA ALA A 23 10.42 11.51 13.23
C ALA A 23 10.53 10.00 13.46
N VAL A 24 9.58 9.44 14.19
CA VAL A 24 9.44 7.99 14.43
C VAL A 24 8.02 7.58 14.10
N ALA A 25 7.85 6.70 13.14
CA ALA A 25 6.56 6.11 12.81
C ALA A 25 6.44 4.73 13.47
N SER A 26 5.41 4.57 14.28
CA SER A 26 5.06 3.29 14.91
C SER A 26 4.13 2.51 14.01
N LEU A 27 4.56 1.30 13.63
CA LEU A 27 3.81 0.40 12.76
C LEU A 27 3.44 -0.87 13.52
N SER A 28 2.19 -1.27 13.41
CA SER A 28 1.75 -2.59 13.86
C SER A 28 1.63 -3.51 12.64
N LEU A 29 2.54 -4.44 12.52
CA LEU A 29 2.68 -5.32 11.38
C LEU A 29 2.12 -6.70 11.68
N ALA A 30 1.28 -7.21 10.79
CA ALA A 30 0.68 -8.52 10.85
C ALA A 30 1.34 -9.43 9.80
N PHE A 31 2.11 -10.40 10.25
CA PHE A 31 2.71 -11.42 9.41
C PHE A 31 1.87 -12.69 9.48
N SER A 32 1.38 -13.13 8.34
CA SER A 32 0.70 -14.43 8.26
C SER A 32 1.76 -15.52 8.10
N TYR A 33 1.67 -16.58 8.90
CA TYR A 33 2.62 -17.69 8.87
C TYR A 33 1.91 -19.04 8.92
N GLY A 34 2.64 -20.10 8.61
CA GLY A 34 2.14 -21.45 8.69
C GLY A 34 1.07 -21.80 7.64
N ARG A 35 0.39 -22.91 7.87
CA ARG A 35 -0.70 -23.39 7.01
C ARG A 35 -2.03 -22.79 7.46
N LYS A 36 -2.97 -22.69 6.54
CA LYS A 36 -4.35 -22.34 6.87
C LYS A 36 -4.93 -23.38 7.84
N GLY A 37 -5.49 -22.92 8.93
CA GLY A 37 -6.23 -23.77 9.86
C GLY A 37 -7.53 -24.29 9.24
N GLN A 38 -8.24 -25.10 9.99
CA GLN A 38 -9.55 -25.62 9.57
C GLN A 38 -10.56 -24.51 9.31
N ASP A 39 -10.41 -23.36 9.95
CA ASP A 39 -11.21 -22.15 9.76
C ASP A 39 -10.82 -21.33 8.50
N GLY A 40 -9.90 -21.84 7.66
CA GLY A 40 -9.40 -21.16 6.47
C GLY A 40 -8.50 -19.96 6.74
N LYS A 41 -8.23 -19.65 8.01
CA LYS A 41 -7.40 -18.52 8.42
C LYS A 41 -5.97 -18.98 8.70
N GLN A 42 -5.01 -18.16 8.36
CA GLN A 42 -3.62 -18.36 8.75
C GLN A 42 -3.35 -17.73 10.12
N PRO A 43 -2.56 -18.36 10.97
CA PRO A 43 -2.09 -17.71 12.17
C PRO A 43 -1.31 -16.44 11.83
N THR A 44 -1.45 -15.43 12.66
CA THR A 44 -0.87 -14.11 12.45
C THR A 44 0.06 -13.78 13.59
N GLN A 45 1.29 -13.43 13.26
CA GLN A 45 2.25 -12.87 14.22
C GLN A 45 2.22 -11.35 14.13
N TRP A 46 1.99 -10.73 15.25
CA TRP A 46 2.06 -9.28 15.39
C TRP A 46 3.47 -8.83 15.74
N VAL A 47 3.91 -7.79 15.09
CA VAL A 47 5.22 -7.16 15.32
C VAL A 47 5.01 -5.65 15.43
N ASP A 48 5.44 -5.08 16.53
CA ASP A 48 5.50 -3.63 16.68
C ASP A 48 6.83 -3.13 16.13
N ALA A 49 6.78 -2.39 15.05
CA ALA A 49 7.95 -1.94 14.34
C ALA A 49 8.05 -0.41 14.38
N ALA A 50 9.27 0.10 14.49
CA ALA A 50 9.55 1.52 14.48
C ALA A 50 10.36 1.89 13.22
N LEU A 51 9.85 2.83 12.45
CA LEU A 51 10.54 3.44 11.31
C LEU A 51 11.05 4.81 11.69
N TRP A 52 12.32 5.06 11.53
CA TRP A 52 13.01 6.27 12.00
C TRP A 52 13.37 7.22 10.86
N GLY A 53 13.45 8.50 11.20
CA GLY A 53 13.98 9.56 10.35
C GLY A 53 13.00 10.05 9.29
N LYS A 54 13.53 10.75 8.29
CA LYS A 54 12.75 11.37 7.20
C LYS A 54 11.87 10.39 6.41
N ARG A 55 12.25 9.11 6.38
CA ARG A 55 11.44 8.06 5.76
C ARG A 55 10.14 7.81 6.50
N ALA A 56 10.15 7.94 7.81
CA ALA A 56 8.95 7.81 8.64
C ALA A 56 7.90 8.85 8.25
N GLU A 57 8.31 10.09 8.11
CA GLU A 57 7.46 11.20 7.71
C GLU A 57 6.97 11.07 6.26
N ALA A 58 7.88 10.75 5.34
CA ALA A 58 7.55 10.63 3.92
C ALA A 58 6.61 9.44 3.61
N LEU A 59 6.76 8.32 4.32
CA LEU A 59 5.98 7.12 4.07
C LEU A 59 4.67 7.05 4.88
N ALA A 60 4.56 7.78 5.97
CA ALA A 60 3.39 7.77 6.85
C ALA A 60 2.05 7.90 6.09
N PRO A 61 1.88 8.81 5.11
CA PRO A 61 0.63 8.94 4.35
C PRO A 61 0.27 7.70 3.53
N TYR A 62 1.27 6.89 3.17
CA TYR A 62 1.10 5.69 2.35
C TYR A 62 0.92 4.42 3.17
N LEU A 63 1.21 4.49 4.45
CA LEU A 63 1.17 3.36 5.38
C LEU A 63 -0.18 3.30 6.12
N ALA A 64 -1.28 3.19 5.37
CA ALA A 64 -2.61 3.10 5.94
C ALA A 64 -2.94 1.67 6.39
N LYS A 65 -3.82 1.56 7.39
CA LYS A 65 -4.37 0.29 7.87
C LYS A 65 -4.88 -0.57 6.73
N GLY A 66 -4.50 -1.84 6.75
CA GLY A 66 -4.93 -2.85 5.78
C GLY A 66 -4.03 -2.97 4.54
N HIS A 67 -3.12 -2.03 4.30
CA HIS A 67 -2.18 -2.13 3.18
C HIS A 67 -1.16 -3.25 3.41
N GLN A 68 -0.76 -3.87 2.31
CA GLN A 68 0.34 -4.84 2.31
C GLN A 68 1.63 -4.13 1.94
N ILE A 69 2.64 -4.41 2.72
CA ILE A 69 3.98 -3.85 2.51
C ILE A 69 5.03 -4.94 2.63
N GLY A 70 6.09 -4.84 1.85
CA GLY A 70 7.33 -5.57 2.06
C GLY A 70 8.16 -4.81 3.07
N VAL A 71 8.63 -5.47 4.10
CA VAL A 71 9.46 -4.83 5.12
C VAL A 71 10.74 -5.61 5.36
N THR A 72 11.82 -4.87 5.53
CA THR A 72 13.07 -5.39 6.08
C THR A 72 13.20 -4.88 7.50
N LEU A 73 13.22 -5.80 8.41
CA LEU A 73 13.33 -5.55 9.85
C LEU A 73 14.73 -5.87 10.33
N GLU A 74 15.23 -5.07 11.24
CA GLU A 74 16.42 -5.37 12.02
C GLU A 74 16.11 -5.29 13.51
N ASP A 75 17.01 -5.79 14.32
CA ASP A 75 16.89 -5.79 15.78
C ASP A 75 15.57 -6.37 16.29
N VAL A 76 15.17 -7.48 15.68
CA VAL A 76 13.96 -8.18 16.08
C VAL A 76 14.19 -8.87 17.42
N HIS A 77 13.44 -8.47 18.45
CA HIS A 77 13.52 -9.01 19.80
C HIS A 77 12.17 -9.01 20.48
N ILE A 78 12.09 -9.77 21.56
CA ILE A 78 10.89 -9.83 22.39
C ILE A 78 11.06 -8.84 23.55
N GLU A 79 10.10 -7.94 23.68
CA GLU A 79 10.01 -7.02 24.80
C GLU A 79 8.89 -7.49 25.74
N THR A 80 9.21 -7.60 27.02
CA THR A 80 8.22 -7.91 28.04
C THR A 80 7.65 -6.60 28.58
N TYR A 81 6.34 -6.53 28.67
CA TYR A 81 5.65 -5.40 29.25
C TYR A 81 4.67 -5.86 30.33
N THR A 82 4.49 -5.04 31.35
CA THR A 82 3.50 -5.27 32.39
C THR A 82 2.25 -4.48 32.07
N GLY A 83 1.19 -5.20 31.70
CA GLY A 83 -0.12 -4.63 31.43
C GLY A 83 -1.08 -4.80 32.60
N LYS A 84 -2.31 -4.29 32.46
CA LYS A 84 -3.36 -4.43 33.48
C LYS A 84 -3.74 -5.87 33.80
N ASN A 85 -3.49 -6.79 32.88
CA ASN A 85 -3.82 -8.23 32.98
C ASN A 85 -2.60 -9.12 33.28
N GLY A 86 -1.46 -8.53 33.67
CA GLY A 86 -0.23 -9.26 33.95
C GLY A 86 0.89 -8.95 32.95
N GLU A 87 1.91 -9.79 32.96
CA GLU A 87 3.03 -9.68 32.05
C GLU A 87 2.63 -10.15 30.64
N GLY A 88 2.95 -9.35 29.65
CA GLY A 88 2.78 -9.68 28.24
C GLY A 88 4.09 -9.60 27.48
N HIS A 89 4.14 -10.27 26.34
CA HIS A 89 5.30 -10.25 25.45
C HIS A 89 4.86 -9.67 24.11
N LYS A 90 5.63 -8.76 23.60
CA LYS A 90 5.44 -8.21 22.23
C LYS A 90 6.74 -8.38 21.44
N LEU A 91 6.61 -8.66 20.17
CA LEU A 91 7.74 -8.68 19.26
C LEU A 91 7.97 -7.26 18.77
N VAL A 92 9.17 -6.76 18.98
CA VAL A 92 9.57 -5.41 18.59
C VAL A 92 10.66 -5.49 17.53
N ALA A 93 10.64 -4.57 16.60
CA ALA A 93 11.65 -4.52 15.55
C ALA A 93 11.89 -3.07 15.08
N ARG A 94 13.04 -2.84 14.48
CA ARG A 94 13.34 -1.61 13.76
C ARG A 94 13.18 -1.84 12.27
N VAL A 95 12.51 -0.92 11.59
CA VAL A 95 12.34 -1.00 10.13
C VAL A 95 13.55 -0.39 9.45
N LEU A 96 14.23 -1.16 8.63
CA LEU A 96 15.31 -0.72 7.76
C LEU A 96 14.80 -0.19 6.44
N ASP A 97 13.89 -0.94 5.82
CA ASP A 97 13.35 -0.61 4.52
C ASP A 97 11.87 -1.01 4.39
N VAL A 98 11.12 -0.25 3.61
CA VAL A 98 9.71 -0.49 3.32
C VAL A 98 9.49 -0.42 1.82
N GLN A 99 8.86 -1.44 1.29
CA GLN A 99 8.41 -1.51 -0.09
C GLN A 99 6.88 -1.60 -0.12
N LEU A 100 6.24 -0.71 -0.81
CA LEU A 100 4.79 -0.73 -0.97
C LEU A 100 4.43 -1.83 -1.98
N ILE A 101 3.81 -2.91 -1.51
CA ILE A 101 3.35 -4.03 -2.32
C ILE A 101 1.84 -3.92 -2.48
N GLY A 102 1.37 -3.76 -3.71
CA GLY A 102 -0.07 -3.65 -3.98
C GLY A 102 -0.71 -2.40 -3.39
N GLY A 103 0.08 -1.45 -3.01
CA GLY A 103 -0.37 -0.13 -2.60
C GLY A 103 -0.89 0.58 -3.83
N GLN A 104 -2.16 0.73 -3.88
CA GLN A 104 -2.87 1.57 -4.77
C GLN A 104 -2.07 2.85 -5.01
N ALA A 105 -1.59 3.03 -6.22
CA ALA A 105 -1.06 4.28 -6.72
C ALA A 105 -2.13 5.40 -6.79
N ALA A 106 -3.20 5.27 -6.02
CA ALA A 106 -4.31 6.19 -6.01
C ALA A 106 -3.95 7.58 -5.47
N VAL A 107 -2.89 7.67 -4.67
CA VAL A 107 -2.47 8.96 -4.13
C VAL A 107 -1.43 9.64 -5.00
N ALA A 108 -0.65 8.86 -5.75
CA ALA A 108 0.29 9.40 -6.72
C ALA A 108 -0.40 9.92 -8.00
N ALA A 109 -1.58 9.37 -8.33
CA ALA A 109 -2.38 9.82 -9.47
C ALA A 109 -3.04 11.20 -9.22
N SER A 110 -3.23 11.59 -7.97
CA SER A 110 -3.82 12.90 -7.67
C SER A 110 -2.86 14.07 -7.86
N ALA A 111 -1.57 13.82 -7.90
CA ALA A 111 -0.57 14.86 -8.16
C ALA A 111 -0.17 14.97 -9.64
N ALA A 112 -0.60 14.03 -10.48
CA ALA A 112 -0.25 14.00 -11.90
C ALA A 112 -1.36 14.53 -12.83
N THR A 113 -2.47 15.00 -12.28
CA THR A 113 -3.59 15.50 -13.09
C THR A 113 -3.54 17.03 -13.30
N ALA A 114 -2.36 17.59 -13.41
CA ALA A 114 -2.18 18.90 -13.99
C ALA A 114 -1.48 18.77 -15.35
N ARG A 115 -2.02 17.92 -16.20
CA ARG A 115 -1.70 17.94 -17.61
C ARG A 115 -2.87 18.60 -18.30
N PRO A 116 -2.68 19.77 -18.91
CA PRO A 116 -3.73 20.36 -19.71
C PRO A 116 -4.05 19.39 -20.84
N ALA A 117 -5.32 19.08 -20.96
CA ALA A 117 -5.83 18.30 -22.08
C ALA A 117 -5.42 19.02 -23.38
N PRO A 118 -4.91 18.29 -24.36
CA PRO A 118 -4.77 18.90 -25.68
C PRO A 118 -6.18 19.25 -26.17
N ILE A 119 -6.33 20.47 -26.52
CA ILE A 119 -7.51 21.00 -27.17
C ILE A 119 -7.70 20.18 -28.44
N ALA A 120 -8.67 19.31 -28.45
CA ALA A 120 -9.13 18.69 -29.67
C ALA A 120 -9.82 19.77 -30.48
N GLU A 121 -9.10 20.32 -31.38
CA GLU A 121 -9.62 21.12 -32.48
C GLU A 121 -10.39 20.16 -33.40
N ALA A 122 -11.66 20.03 -33.16
CA ALA A 122 -12.59 19.37 -34.04
C ALA A 122 -13.31 20.42 -34.85
N ALA A 123 -12.72 20.78 -35.92
CA ALA A 123 -13.45 21.42 -36.99
C ALA A 123 -13.22 20.60 -38.24
N GLN A 124 -14.15 19.72 -38.56
CA GLN A 124 -14.33 19.24 -39.90
C GLN A 124 -15.76 19.53 -40.32
N PRO A 125 -15.92 20.34 -41.35
CA PRO A 125 -17.23 20.58 -41.92
C PRO A 125 -17.69 19.37 -42.71
N ALA A 126 -18.94 19.05 -42.48
CA ALA A 126 -19.69 18.11 -43.31
C ALA A 126 -19.65 18.55 -44.76
N LEU A 127 -19.17 17.69 -45.63
CA LEU A 127 -19.48 17.73 -47.02
C LEU A 127 -20.49 16.63 -47.31
N ALA A 128 -21.68 17.11 -47.59
CA ALA A 128 -22.72 16.35 -48.23
C ALA A 128 -22.22 15.91 -49.63
N GLY A 129 -22.49 14.69 -49.93
CA GLY A 129 -22.22 14.10 -51.27
C GLY A 129 -22.95 12.77 -51.34
N SER A 130 -24.19 12.86 -51.65
CA SER A 130 -25.00 12.14 -52.62
C SER A 130 -24.60 10.71 -52.98
N GLY A 131 -25.51 9.81 -52.73
CA GLY A 131 -26.10 8.89 -53.64
C GLY A 131 -25.18 7.84 -54.26
N PHE A 132 -25.58 6.66 -54.07
CA PHE A 132 -25.70 5.51 -54.95
C PHE A 132 -26.21 4.40 -54.07
N ASP A 133 -27.45 4.17 -54.03
CA ASP A 133 -28.33 3.45 -54.90
C ASP A 133 -27.75 2.12 -55.34
N ASP A 134 -28.46 1.10 -54.93
CA ASP A 134 -28.66 -0.15 -55.61
C ASP A 134 -27.43 -1.04 -55.90
N MET A 135 -27.38 -2.11 -55.14
CA MET A 135 -27.19 -3.43 -55.75
C MET A 135 -27.55 -4.53 -54.74
N ASP A 136 -28.73 -5.06 -54.99
CA ASP A 136 -29.04 -6.45 -54.74
C ASP A 136 -27.89 -7.33 -55.26
N ASP A 137 -27.42 -8.22 -54.44
CA ASP A 137 -26.99 -9.51 -54.89
C ASP A 137 -27.03 -10.53 -53.73
N ASP A 138 -28.05 -11.20 -53.74
CA ASP A 138 -28.33 -12.60 -53.54
C ASP A 138 -27.08 -13.47 -53.61
N ILE A 139 -26.72 -14.07 -52.52
CA ILE A 139 -25.93 -15.29 -52.53
C ILE A 139 -26.54 -16.28 -51.55
N PRO A 140 -27.14 -17.34 -52.05
CA PRO A 140 -27.51 -18.49 -51.26
C PRO A 140 -26.28 -19.37 -51.00
N PHE A 141 -26.23 -19.93 -49.83
CA PHE A 141 -25.70 -21.23 -49.36
C PHE A 141 -25.17 -21.14 -47.96
#